data_a8810583df27a8ab48264f8d5a0f1556
#
_entry.id   a8810583df27a8ab48264f8d5a0f1556
#
_cell.length_a   1.000
_cell.length_b   1.000
_cell.length_c   1.000
_cell.angle_alpha   90.00
_cell.angle_beta   90.00
_cell.angle_gamma   90.00
#
_symmetry.space_group_name_H-M   'P 1'
#
loop_
_entity.id
_entity.type
_entity.pdbx_description
1 polymer ?
#
loop_
_entity_poly.entity_id
_entity_poly.type
_entity_poly.pdbx_seq_one_letter_code
_entity_poly.pdbx_strand_id
1 'polypeptide(L)'
;MAINLRRDSQIPVYMAYPRFLLTADLSETAKLVYVLLLDRARLSMKNVGWEDEKGHVFIYYTIAELAGTSGKSEMTVKNALAVLEQKNLISRKRQGAGLPNKIYVQIPTENCPTGWTSIKPQTDKKLSTSNKQRKTKEKPMRSYDYEEGDSL
;
A
#
# COMPACT_ATOMS: atom_id res chain seq x y z
N MET A 1 -0.39 14.15 24.03
CA MET A 1 0.38 15.33 23.62
C MET A 1 0.95 15.15 22.23
N ALA A 2 0.76 16.09 21.33
CA ALA A 2 1.32 16.04 19.99
C ALA A 2 2.65 16.81 19.95
N ILE A 3 3.63 16.29 19.23
CA ILE A 3 4.92 16.95 19.01
C ILE A 3 5.13 17.17 17.52
N ASN A 4 5.85 18.21 17.16
CA ASN A 4 6.21 18.46 15.76
C ASN A 4 7.20 17.39 15.27
N LEU A 5 6.99 16.92 14.04
CA LEU A 5 7.88 15.96 13.38
C LEU A 5 9.25 16.61 13.15
N ARG A 6 10.31 15.93 13.55
CA ARG A 6 11.70 16.31 13.34
C ARG A 6 12.38 15.29 12.42
N ARG A 7 13.55 15.62 11.92
CA ARG A 7 14.31 14.74 11.02
C ARG A 7 14.66 13.37 11.65
N ASP A 8 14.86 13.35 12.95
CA ASP A 8 15.20 12.18 13.78
C ASP A 8 13.99 11.53 14.45
N SER A 9 12.77 12.04 14.21
CA SER A 9 11.56 11.48 14.80
C SER A 9 11.31 10.05 14.30
N GLN A 10 11.01 9.16 15.23
CA GLN A 10 10.54 7.82 14.91
C GLN A 10 9.06 7.88 14.52
N ILE A 11 8.76 7.40 13.31
CA ILE A 11 7.38 7.30 12.83
C ILE A 11 6.73 6.07 13.46
N PRO A 12 5.52 6.20 14.04
CA PRO A 12 4.78 5.04 14.55
C PRO A 12 4.55 3.98 13.47
N VAL A 13 4.23 2.78 13.90
CA VAL A 13 3.85 1.69 12.98
C VAL A 13 2.71 2.15 12.07
N TYR A 14 2.87 1.94 10.78
CA TYR A 14 1.92 2.37 9.75
C TYR A 14 1.62 1.26 8.75
N MET A 15 0.47 1.37 8.10
CA MET A 15 0.09 0.54 6.96
C MET A 15 0.38 1.28 5.65
N ALA A 16 0.84 0.55 4.64
CA ALA A 16 1.02 1.12 3.31
C ALA A 16 -0.34 1.39 2.65
N TYR A 17 -0.57 2.63 2.22
CA TYR A 17 -1.77 3.01 1.48
C TYR A 17 -1.43 3.13 -0.01
N PRO A 18 -1.91 2.22 -0.87
CA PRO A 18 -1.64 2.28 -2.30
C PRO A 18 -2.21 3.54 -2.94
N ARG A 19 -1.41 4.23 -3.73
CA ARG A 19 -1.80 5.51 -4.34
C ARG A 19 -2.99 5.40 -5.29
N PHE A 20 -3.18 4.28 -5.97
CA PHE A 20 -4.31 4.09 -6.88
C PHE A 20 -5.66 4.19 -6.17
N LEU A 21 -5.72 3.91 -4.86
CA LEU A 21 -6.93 4.06 -4.07
C LEU A 21 -7.41 5.52 -3.95
N LEU A 22 -6.51 6.49 -4.12
CA LEU A 22 -6.88 7.90 -4.06
C LEU A 22 -7.84 8.29 -5.18
N THR A 23 -7.66 7.69 -6.36
CA THR A 23 -8.48 7.94 -7.55
C THR A 23 -9.52 6.85 -7.83
N ALA A 24 -9.49 5.76 -7.07
CA ALA A 24 -10.42 4.67 -7.23
C ALA A 24 -11.84 5.08 -6.82
N ASP A 25 -12.81 4.71 -7.65
CA ASP A 25 -14.24 4.87 -7.35
C ASP A 25 -14.69 3.81 -6.33
N LEU A 26 -14.35 4.03 -5.09
CA LEU A 26 -14.63 3.19 -3.94
C LEU A 26 -15.03 4.04 -2.74
N SER A 27 -15.92 3.49 -1.90
CA SER A 27 -16.21 4.11 -0.60
C SER A 27 -14.97 4.09 0.30
N GLU A 28 -14.86 5.05 1.21
CA GLU A 28 -13.73 5.12 2.15
C GLU A 28 -13.61 3.85 3.01
N THR A 29 -14.75 3.21 3.34
CA THR A 29 -14.74 1.93 4.03
C THR A 29 -14.14 0.82 3.17
N ALA A 30 -14.49 0.75 1.88
CA ALA A 30 -13.91 -0.23 0.96
C ALA A 30 -12.41 -0.03 0.80
N LYS A 31 -11.94 1.20 0.68
CA LYS A 31 -10.50 1.55 0.65
C LYS A 31 -9.80 1.11 1.92
N LEU A 32 -10.37 1.40 3.09
CA LEU A 32 -9.82 0.97 4.38
C LEU A 32 -9.73 -0.55 4.49
N VAL A 33 -10.81 -1.26 4.15
CA VAL A 33 -10.83 -2.73 4.16
C VAL A 33 -9.76 -3.30 3.24
N TYR A 34 -9.60 -2.74 2.04
CA TYR A 34 -8.54 -3.18 1.12
C TYR A 34 -7.13 -2.98 1.71
N VAL A 35 -6.87 -1.84 2.34
CA VAL A 35 -5.58 -1.55 2.99
C VAL A 35 -5.29 -2.56 4.11
N LEU A 36 -6.28 -2.89 4.92
CA LEU A 36 -6.16 -3.91 6.00
C LEU A 36 -5.85 -5.30 5.42
N LEU A 37 -6.52 -5.69 4.34
CA LEU A 37 -6.28 -6.96 3.65
C LEU A 37 -4.88 -7.00 3.03
N LEU A 38 -4.46 -5.91 2.41
CA LEU A 38 -3.13 -5.80 1.80
C LEU A 38 -2.02 -5.87 2.85
N ASP A 39 -2.19 -5.21 3.98
CA ASP A 39 -1.22 -5.26 5.08
C ASP A 39 -1.09 -6.67 5.63
N ARG A 40 -2.20 -7.38 5.83
CA ARG A 40 -2.19 -8.79 6.23
C ARG A 40 -1.51 -9.67 5.17
N ALA A 41 -1.79 -9.45 3.89
CA ALA A 41 -1.15 -10.17 2.80
C ALA A 41 0.37 -9.94 2.76
N ARG A 42 0.84 -8.72 3.00
CA ARG A 42 2.27 -8.42 3.11
C ARG A 42 2.98 -9.18 4.22
N LEU A 43 2.32 -9.38 5.35
CA LEU A 43 2.83 -10.23 6.44
C LEU A 43 2.88 -11.70 6.01
N SER A 44 1.84 -12.18 5.33
CA SER A 44 1.79 -13.57 4.83
C SER A 44 2.86 -13.85 3.77
N MET A 45 3.22 -12.89 2.92
CA MET A 45 4.31 -13.01 1.95
C MET A 45 5.67 -13.32 2.58
N LYS A 46 5.86 -12.97 3.84
CA LYS A 46 7.11 -13.22 4.58
C LYS A 46 7.16 -14.60 5.23
N ASN A 47 6.04 -15.30 5.28
CA ASN A 47 5.89 -16.56 5.98
C ASN A 47 5.65 -17.70 4.98
N VAL A 48 6.35 -18.80 5.16
CA VAL A 48 6.17 -20.02 4.36
C VAL A 48 4.81 -20.64 4.66
N GLY A 49 4.13 -21.18 3.65
CA GLY A 49 2.87 -21.91 3.80
C GLY A 49 1.60 -21.08 3.59
N TRP A 50 1.74 -19.80 3.22
CA TRP A 50 0.61 -18.91 2.87
C TRP A 50 0.44 -18.71 1.37
N GLU A 51 0.90 -19.67 0.58
CA GLU A 51 0.79 -19.67 -0.87
C GLU A 51 0.01 -20.90 -1.35
N ASP A 52 -0.71 -20.76 -2.45
CA ASP A 52 -1.34 -21.88 -3.13
C ASP A 52 -0.34 -22.59 -4.06
N GLU A 53 -0.77 -23.69 -4.70
CA GLU A 53 0.06 -24.47 -5.64
C GLU A 53 0.62 -23.66 -6.81
N LYS A 54 0.05 -22.48 -7.08
CA LYS A 54 0.47 -21.54 -8.14
C LYS A 54 1.36 -20.42 -7.62
N GLY A 55 1.67 -20.42 -6.32
CA GLY A 55 2.45 -19.37 -5.69
C GLY A 55 1.66 -18.07 -5.38
N HIS A 56 0.33 -18.12 -5.40
CA HIS A 56 -0.48 -16.97 -5.02
C HIS A 56 -0.66 -16.92 -3.51
N VAL A 57 -0.31 -15.79 -2.92
CA VAL A 57 -0.50 -15.55 -1.49
C VAL A 57 -1.97 -15.38 -1.16
N PHE A 58 -2.42 -16.09 -0.14
CA PHE A 58 -3.76 -15.95 0.40
C PHE A 58 -3.71 -15.60 1.89
N ILE A 59 -4.80 -15.05 2.39
CA ILE A 59 -4.97 -14.72 3.80
C ILE A 59 -6.29 -15.27 4.32
N TYR A 60 -6.33 -15.46 5.63
CA TYR A 60 -7.56 -15.65 6.37
C TYR A 60 -7.85 -14.39 7.17
N TYR A 61 -9.01 -13.83 6.97
CA TYR A 61 -9.48 -12.68 7.73
C TYR A 61 -11.00 -12.78 7.86
N THR A 62 -11.47 -12.90 9.07
CA THR A 62 -12.91 -13.02 9.34
C THR A 62 -13.57 -11.64 9.24
N ILE A 63 -14.88 -11.65 8.96
CA ILE A 63 -15.66 -10.40 8.91
C ILE A 63 -15.68 -9.72 10.28
N ALA A 64 -15.77 -10.50 11.35
CA ALA A 64 -15.73 -9.98 12.72
C ALA A 64 -14.41 -9.30 13.05
N GLU A 65 -13.27 -9.89 12.65
CA GLU A 65 -11.95 -9.26 12.83
C GLU A 65 -11.82 -7.97 12.02
N LEU A 66 -12.27 -7.97 10.76
CA LEU A 66 -12.29 -6.78 9.92
C LEU A 66 -13.18 -5.68 10.50
N ALA A 67 -14.34 -6.02 11.00
CA ALA A 67 -15.26 -5.10 11.66
C ALA A 67 -14.62 -4.49 12.90
N GLY A 68 -14.02 -5.31 13.76
CA GLY A 68 -13.32 -4.86 14.97
C GLY A 68 -12.15 -3.94 14.65
N THR A 69 -11.31 -4.31 13.66
CA THR A 69 -10.13 -3.52 13.29
C THR A 69 -10.50 -2.21 12.59
N SER A 70 -11.52 -2.23 11.73
CA SER A 70 -11.95 -1.03 11.00
C SER A 70 -12.87 -0.11 11.80
N GLY A 71 -13.41 -0.57 12.93
CA GLY A 71 -14.42 0.16 13.69
C GLY A 71 -15.77 0.29 12.96
N LYS A 72 -16.07 -0.64 12.04
CA LYS A 72 -17.31 -0.66 11.23
C LYS A 72 -18.17 -1.85 11.58
N SER A 73 -19.46 -1.79 11.24
CA SER A 73 -20.35 -2.92 11.41
C SER A 73 -20.00 -4.06 10.44
N GLU A 74 -20.32 -5.30 10.81
CA GLU A 74 -20.11 -6.46 9.93
C GLU A 74 -20.85 -6.33 8.59
N MET A 75 -22.04 -5.74 8.59
CA MET A 75 -22.80 -5.51 7.36
C MET A 75 -22.06 -4.55 6.43
N THR A 76 -21.50 -3.48 6.97
CA THR A 76 -20.70 -2.50 6.20
C THR A 76 -19.45 -3.16 5.63
N VAL A 77 -18.77 -4.02 6.40
CA VAL A 77 -17.61 -4.79 5.94
C VAL A 77 -18.00 -5.79 4.85
N LYS A 78 -19.12 -6.50 5.00
CA LYS A 78 -19.64 -7.41 3.96
C LYS A 78 -19.88 -6.70 2.64
N ASN A 79 -20.51 -5.53 2.70
CA ASN A 79 -20.76 -4.70 1.51
C ASN A 79 -19.44 -4.21 0.89
N ALA A 80 -18.49 -3.77 1.70
CA ALA A 80 -17.17 -3.35 1.22
C ALA A 80 -16.44 -4.49 0.53
N LEU A 81 -16.43 -5.70 1.10
CA LEU A 81 -15.84 -6.89 0.47
C LEU A 81 -16.52 -7.25 -0.86
N ALA A 82 -17.84 -7.15 -0.94
CA ALA A 82 -18.57 -7.39 -2.19
C ALA A 82 -18.19 -6.40 -3.29
N VAL A 83 -18.07 -5.11 -2.94
CA VAL A 83 -17.62 -4.06 -3.88
C VAL A 83 -16.18 -4.30 -4.34
N LEU A 84 -15.27 -4.64 -3.43
CA LEU A 84 -13.89 -4.95 -3.77
C LEU A 84 -13.77 -6.16 -4.70
N GLU A 85 -14.60 -7.16 -4.51
CA GLU A 85 -14.66 -8.35 -5.39
C GLU A 85 -15.19 -7.99 -6.79
N GLN A 86 -16.24 -7.15 -6.87
CA GLN A 86 -16.76 -6.64 -8.15
C GLN A 86 -15.73 -5.81 -8.93
N LYS A 87 -14.88 -5.08 -8.23
CA LYS A 87 -13.81 -4.26 -8.84
C LYS A 87 -12.53 -5.06 -9.12
N ASN A 88 -12.54 -6.38 -8.92
CA ASN A 88 -11.38 -7.26 -9.08
C ASN A 88 -10.15 -6.82 -8.25
N LEU A 89 -10.39 -6.31 -7.06
CA LEU A 89 -9.32 -5.97 -6.10
C LEU A 89 -9.08 -7.05 -5.07
N ILE A 90 -10.03 -7.96 -4.91
CA ILE A 90 -9.89 -9.18 -4.13
C ILE A 90 -10.60 -10.35 -4.84
N SER A 91 -10.20 -11.55 -4.50
CA SER A 91 -10.91 -12.78 -4.85
C SER A 91 -11.07 -13.65 -3.60
N ARG A 92 -12.26 -14.18 -3.38
CA ARG A 92 -12.56 -15.04 -2.24
C ARG A 92 -12.81 -16.46 -2.70
N LYS A 93 -12.13 -17.44 -2.10
CA LYS A 93 -12.32 -18.86 -2.38
C LYS A 93 -12.86 -19.57 -1.15
N ARG A 94 -14.05 -20.17 -1.29
CA ARG A 94 -14.62 -21.01 -0.25
C ARG A 94 -13.86 -22.32 -0.14
N GLN A 95 -13.59 -22.77 1.07
CA GLN A 95 -12.91 -24.05 1.33
C GLN A 95 -13.86 -25.17 1.75
N GLY A 96 -15.09 -24.84 2.12
CA GLY A 96 -16.09 -25.78 2.59
C GLY A 96 -16.84 -25.29 3.82
N ALA A 97 -17.75 -26.10 4.34
CA ALA A 97 -18.52 -25.76 5.52
C ALA A 97 -17.61 -25.71 6.76
N GLY A 98 -17.72 -24.64 7.53
CA GLY A 98 -16.96 -24.46 8.77
C GLY A 98 -15.52 -23.98 8.60
N LEU A 99 -15.01 -23.85 7.39
CA LEU A 99 -13.67 -23.34 7.12
C LEU A 99 -13.70 -21.85 6.70
N PRO A 100 -12.74 -21.05 7.14
CA PRO A 100 -12.65 -19.65 6.71
C PRO A 100 -12.35 -19.57 5.22
N ASN A 101 -12.87 -18.52 4.56
CA ASN A 101 -12.60 -18.28 3.16
C ASN A 101 -11.13 -17.83 2.96
N LYS A 102 -10.48 -18.36 1.94
CA LYS A 102 -9.21 -17.81 1.46
C LYS A 102 -9.49 -16.51 0.72
N ILE A 103 -8.76 -15.46 1.06
CA ILE A 103 -8.85 -14.15 0.41
C ILE A 103 -7.52 -13.90 -0.30
N TYR A 104 -7.60 -13.65 -1.59
CA TYR A 104 -6.47 -13.24 -2.43
C TYR A 104 -6.58 -11.75 -2.72
N VAL A 105 -5.58 -10.98 -2.34
CA VAL A 105 -5.53 -9.55 -2.66
C VAL A 105 -4.96 -9.39 -4.04
N GLN A 106 -5.67 -8.65 -4.90
CA GLN A 106 -5.29 -8.40 -6.28
C GLN A 106 -4.79 -6.95 -6.42
N ILE A 107 -3.78 -6.76 -7.24
CA ILE A 107 -3.21 -5.45 -7.55
C ILE A 107 -3.57 -5.12 -8.99
N PRO A 108 -4.21 -3.96 -9.26
CA PRO A 108 -4.51 -3.57 -10.62
C PRO A 108 -3.22 -3.31 -11.41
N THR A 109 -3.09 -3.97 -12.55
CA THR A 109 -1.90 -3.84 -13.41
C THR A 109 -1.94 -2.59 -14.30
N GLU A 110 -3.14 -2.08 -14.60
CA GLU A 110 -3.35 -1.01 -15.57
C GLU A 110 -3.10 0.42 -15.03
N ASN A 111 -2.99 0.58 -13.72
CA ASN A 111 -2.80 1.88 -13.05
C ASN A 111 -1.59 1.92 -12.12
N CYS A 112 -0.65 1.01 -12.27
CA CYS A 112 0.66 1.18 -11.67
C CYS A 112 1.43 2.18 -12.54
N PRO A 113 1.72 3.41 -12.09
CA PRO A 113 2.69 4.24 -12.79
C PRO A 113 3.96 3.40 -12.93
N THR A 114 4.49 3.35 -14.14
CA THR A 114 5.72 2.66 -14.52
C THR A 114 6.86 3.04 -13.54
N GLY A 115 7.05 2.27 -12.52
CA GLY A 115 7.98 2.51 -11.41
C GLY A 115 7.72 1.60 -10.22
N TRP A 116 6.61 0.90 -10.19
CA TRP A 116 6.25 -0.06 -9.13
C TRP A 116 6.43 -1.51 -9.56
N THR A 117 7.06 -1.74 -10.71
CA THR A 117 7.49 -3.08 -11.08
C THR A 117 8.65 -3.48 -10.17
N SER A 118 8.31 -4.32 -9.22
CA SER A 118 9.24 -5.25 -8.58
C SER A 118 10.45 -4.58 -7.93
N ILE A 119 10.33 -4.27 -6.64
CA ILE A 119 11.51 -4.42 -5.80
C ILE A 119 11.79 -5.92 -5.76
N LYS A 120 12.45 -6.43 -6.80
CA LYS A 120 13.18 -7.67 -6.69
C LYS A 120 14.22 -7.44 -5.61
N PRO A 121 14.40 -8.33 -4.64
CA PRO A 121 15.58 -8.25 -3.78
C PRO A 121 16.79 -8.25 -4.69
N GLN A 122 17.51 -7.13 -4.75
CA GLN A 122 18.79 -7.08 -5.42
C GLN A 122 19.73 -7.99 -4.64
N THR A 123 19.98 -9.16 -5.21
CA THR A 123 21.20 -9.89 -4.91
C THR A 123 22.35 -9.05 -5.44
N ASP A 124 23.21 -8.67 -4.52
CA ASP A 124 24.43 -7.92 -4.78
C ASP A 124 25.19 -8.45 -5.99
N LYS A 125 25.16 -7.71 -7.08
CA LYS A 125 26.13 -7.84 -8.17
C LYS A 125 27.03 -6.62 -8.16
N LYS A 126 28.29 -6.90 -7.84
CA LYS A 126 29.47 -6.06 -7.90
C LYS A 126 29.35 -4.85 -8.81
N LEU A 127 29.58 -3.68 -8.20
CA LEU A 127 29.89 -2.43 -8.90
C LEU A 127 31.11 -2.64 -9.81
N SER A 128 30.92 -2.51 -11.11
CA SER A 128 32.00 -2.15 -12.00
C SER A 128 31.87 -0.65 -12.28
N THR A 129 32.86 0.06 -11.80
CA THR A 129 33.09 1.49 -12.04
C THR A 129 33.26 1.77 -13.53
N SER A 130 32.34 2.54 -14.10
CA SER A 130 32.66 3.34 -15.27
C SER A 130 32.26 4.79 -15.03
N ASN A 131 33.28 5.57 -14.75
CA ASN A 131 33.28 6.99 -14.57
C ASN A 131 33.00 7.68 -15.93
N LYS A 132 31.80 8.24 -16.09
CA LYS A 132 31.51 9.13 -17.20
C LYS A 132 31.01 10.47 -16.65
N GLN A 133 31.94 11.40 -16.54
CA GLN A 133 31.70 12.79 -16.20
C GLN A 133 30.62 13.37 -17.12
N ARG A 134 29.49 13.75 -16.57
CA ARG A 134 28.54 14.67 -17.18
C ARG A 134 28.70 16.02 -16.51
N LYS A 135 29.25 16.99 -17.25
CA LYS A 135 29.23 18.40 -16.92
C LYS A 135 27.77 18.84 -16.72
N THR A 136 27.37 19.11 -15.51
CA THR A 136 26.15 19.82 -15.20
C THR A 136 26.39 21.31 -15.36
N LYS A 137 25.70 21.92 -16.32
CA LYS A 137 25.59 23.37 -16.40
C LYS A 137 24.77 23.86 -15.22
N GLU A 138 25.39 24.58 -14.32
CA GLU A 138 24.74 25.33 -13.27
C GLU A 138 23.77 26.36 -13.88
N LYS A 139 22.52 26.29 -13.54
CA LYS A 139 21.59 27.39 -13.71
C LYS A 139 21.76 28.36 -12.56
N PRO A 140 21.85 29.67 -12.79
CA PRO A 140 21.99 30.62 -11.70
C PRO A 140 20.74 30.65 -10.84
N MET A 141 20.94 30.58 -9.52
CA MET A 141 19.95 30.82 -8.51
C MET A 141 19.33 32.21 -8.71
N ARG A 142 18.02 32.26 -8.83
CA ARG A 142 17.27 33.52 -8.70
C ARG A 142 17.31 33.91 -7.24
N SER A 143 18.03 35.00 -6.93
CA SER A 143 17.90 35.66 -5.63
C SER A 143 16.52 36.30 -5.56
N TYR A 144 15.76 35.89 -4.56
CA TYR A 144 14.55 36.62 -4.16
C TYR A 144 15.00 37.69 -3.19
N ASP A 145 15.06 38.95 -3.66
CA ASP A 145 15.16 40.10 -2.80
C ASP A 145 13.82 40.26 -2.07
N TYR A 146 13.85 40.06 -0.77
CA TYR A 146 12.74 40.36 0.11
C TYR A 146 12.87 41.83 0.51
N GLU A 147 12.04 42.67 -0.07
CA GLU A 147 11.90 44.04 0.43
C GLU A 147 11.07 44.02 1.71
N GLU A 148 11.71 44.35 2.84
CA GLU A 148 11.04 44.80 4.05
C GLU A 148 10.42 46.16 3.77
N GLY A 149 9.11 46.24 3.81
CA GLY A 149 8.42 47.50 3.79
C GLY A 149 6.91 47.35 3.70
N ASP A 150 6.29 47.75 4.77
CA ASP A 150 4.93 48.17 5.01
C ASP A 150 4.02 47.18 5.74
N SER A 151 4.19 47.23 7.07
CA SER A 151 3.08 46.99 8.00
C SER A 151 2.30 48.28 8.23
N LEU A 152 1.07 48.29 7.83
CA LEU A 152 0.00 49.10 8.40
C LEU A 152 -1.08 48.19 8.97
#